data_c90c719fad7a5ecd1889d3a4d8e5267a
#
_entry.id   c90c719fad7a5ecd1889d3a4d8e5267a
#
_cell.length_a   1.000
_cell.length_b   1.000
_cell.length_c   1.000
_cell.angle_alpha   90.00
_cell.angle_beta   90.00
_cell.angle_gamma   90.00
#
_symmetry.space_group_name_H-M   'P 1'
#
loop_
_entity.id
_entity.type
_entity.pdbx_description
1 polymer ?
#
loop_
_entity_poly.entity_id
_entity_poly.type
_entity_poly.pdbx_seq_one_letter_code
_entity_poly.pdbx_strand_id
1 'polypeptide(L)'
;VEKSSNMYGGTCINVGCIPSKFLATAADRRSYSQVSNEEYYQNAVINKKALIAKLNKANYDKVAMNSNVEVLDGLASFKDEHTVNIQTANGVEEVSADRIFINTGAKPFIPSVEGLEVGKRIHTSETLMNLEDFPKTLTILGSGFIGLEFAATYAKFGTKVTVIDKAEKLLAREDDDVANAVFESYKLLGVEFIFGADTK
;
A
#
# COMPACT_ATOMS: atom_id res chain seq x y z
N VAL A 1 -8.04 12.43 -16.30
CA VAL A 1 -9.16 12.40 -15.32
C VAL A 1 -8.74 11.62 -14.10
N GLU A 2 -8.97 12.13 -12.90
CA GLU A 2 -8.71 11.45 -11.62
C GLU A 2 -9.94 11.55 -10.71
N LYS A 3 -10.39 10.42 -10.16
CA LYS A 3 -11.58 10.43 -9.29
C LYS A 3 -11.31 10.85 -7.84
N SER A 4 -10.05 10.91 -7.44
CA SER A 4 -9.65 11.21 -6.06
C SER A 4 -8.40 12.10 -6.03
N SER A 5 -8.55 13.32 -5.53
CA SER A 5 -7.44 14.26 -5.35
C SER A 5 -6.30 13.70 -4.48
N ASN A 6 -6.60 12.71 -3.63
CA ASN A 6 -5.60 12.01 -2.82
C ASN A 6 -4.72 11.05 -3.64
N MET A 7 -5.04 10.83 -4.93
CA MET A 7 -4.34 9.85 -5.77
C MET A 7 -3.52 10.47 -6.91
N TYR A 8 -3.34 11.79 -6.93
CA TYR A 8 -2.45 12.42 -7.90
C TYR A 8 -1.03 11.82 -7.81
N GLY A 9 -0.50 11.37 -8.95
CA GLY A 9 0.76 10.62 -9.03
C GLY A 9 0.58 9.10 -8.88
N GLY A 10 -0.65 8.60 -8.68
CA GLY A 10 -1.02 7.19 -8.73
C GLY A 10 -0.65 6.37 -7.51
N THR A 11 -0.81 5.06 -7.62
CA THR A 11 -0.64 4.06 -6.55
C THR A 11 0.75 4.11 -5.92
N CYS A 12 1.81 4.17 -6.74
CA CYS A 12 3.19 4.10 -6.23
C CYS A 12 3.49 5.22 -5.22
N ILE A 13 3.06 6.46 -5.50
CA ILE A 13 3.33 7.61 -4.64
C ILE A 13 2.44 7.58 -3.40
N ASN A 14 1.15 7.32 -3.57
CA ASN A 14 0.18 7.58 -2.51
C ASN A 14 -0.02 6.39 -1.56
N VAL A 15 -0.07 5.16 -2.10
CA VAL A 15 -0.46 3.97 -1.33
C VAL A 15 0.40 2.72 -1.62
N GLY A 16 1.51 2.86 -2.34
CA GLY A 16 2.35 1.73 -2.75
C GLY A 16 3.82 1.90 -2.37
N CYS A 17 4.69 2.05 -3.39
CA CYS A 17 6.14 1.96 -3.25
C CYS A 17 6.74 3.02 -2.32
N ILE A 18 6.35 4.28 -2.47
CA ILE A 18 6.96 5.37 -1.68
C ILE A 18 6.62 5.25 -0.20
N PRO A 19 5.36 5.13 0.23
CA PRO A 19 5.05 4.99 1.65
C PRO A 19 5.62 3.71 2.25
N SER A 20 5.62 2.57 1.55
CA SER A 20 6.16 1.33 2.07
C SER A 20 7.68 1.40 2.25
N LYS A 21 8.41 1.93 1.25
CA LYS A 21 9.88 2.11 1.36
C LYS A 21 10.28 3.14 2.40
N PHE A 22 9.47 4.19 2.59
CA PHE A 22 9.71 5.13 3.67
C PHE A 22 9.64 4.44 5.03
N LEU A 23 8.59 3.66 5.29
CA LEU A 23 8.43 2.92 6.55
C LEU A 23 9.53 1.85 6.72
N ALA A 24 9.87 1.10 5.67
CA ALA A 24 10.94 0.12 5.70
C ALA A 24 12.30 0.76 6.06
N THR A 25 12.64 1.90 5.43
CA THR A 25 13.86 2.65 5.75
C THR A 25 13.85 3.20 7.17
N ALA A 26 12.71 3.69 7.65
CA ALA A 26 12.56 4.11 9.04
C ALA A 26 12.76 2.93 10.01
N ALA A 27 12.17 1.77 9.71
CA ALA A 27 12.31 0.55 10.51
C ALA A 27 13.77 0.07 10.59
N ASP A 28 14.53 0.12 9.48
CA ASP A 28 15.96 -0.22 9.45
C ASP A 28 16.78 0.67 10.39
N ARG A 29 16.37 1.93 10.58
CA ARG A 29 17.05 2.91 11.44
C ARG A 29 16.57 2.91 12.87
N ARG A 30 15.56 2.09 13.22
CA ARG A 30 14.96 2.06 14.56
C ARG A 30 15.98 1.81 15.67
N SER A 31 16.92 0.90 15.44
CA SER A 31 17.96 0.53 16.42
C SER A 31 18.89 1.67 16.82
N TYR A 32 18.99 2.72 16.03
CA TYR A 32 19.82 3.89 16.32
C TYR A 32 19.09 4.96 17.15
N SER A 33 17.80 4.77 17.43
CA SER A 33 16.99 5.73 18.18
C SER A 33 16.85 5.34 19.66
N GLN A 34 16.81 6.34 20.54
CA GLN A 34 16.68 6.17 21.98
C GLN A 34 15.23 6.27 22.49
N VAL A 35 14.30 6.72 21.64
CA VAL A 35 12.87 6.83 22.02
C VAL A 35 12.19 5.47 22.00
N SER A 36 10.99 5.36 22.57
CA SER A 36 10.22 4.12 22.57
C SER A 36 9.86 3.65 21.14
N ASN A 37 9.54 2.37 20.95
CA ASN A 37 9.08 1.84 19.66
C ASN A 37 7.81 2.56 19.19
N GLU A 38 6.90 2.83 20.12
CA GLU A 38 5.63 3.49 19.86
C GLU A 38 5.85 4.93 19.33
N GLU A 39 6.62 5.72 20.06
CA GLU A 39 6.93 7.10 19.65
C GLU A 39 7.69 7.16 18.31
N TYR A 40 8.66 6.26 18.13
CA TYR A 40 9.43 6.20 16.88
C TYR A 40 8.55 5.85 15.68
N TYR A 41 7.67 4.84 15.85
CA TYR A 41 6.73 4.42 14.81
C TYR A 41 5.75 5.54 14.46
N GLN A 42 5.15 6.20 15.47
CA GLN A 42 4.23 7.32 15.25
C GLN A 42 4.88 8.45 14.48
N ASN A 43 6.11 8.83 14.85
CA ASN A 43 6.89 9.83 14.12
C ASN A 43 7.18 9.40 12.67
N ALA A 44 7.49 8.13 12.45
CA ALA A 44 7.68 7.61 11.09
C ALA A 44 6.40 7.71 10.24
N VAL A 45 5.25 7.38 10.80
CA VAL A 45 3.95 7.51 10.11
C VAL A 45 3.62 8.98 9.79
N ILE A 46 3.83 9.90 10.73
CA ILE A 46 3.60 11.34 10.54
C ILE A 46 4.51 11.86 9.41
N ASN A 47 5.81 11.57 9.46
CA ASN A 47 6.77 12.02 8.45
C ASN A 47 6.48 11.41 7.08
N LYS A 48 6.07 10.14 7.03
CA LYS A 48 5.61 9.51 5.79
C LYS A 48 4.40 10.26 5.20
N LYS A 49 3.38 10.57 6.01
CA LYS A 49 2.18 11.32 5.56
C LYS A 49 2.57 12.68 4.98
N ALA A 50 3.47 13.42 5.64
CA ALA A 50 3.96 14.70 5.16
C ALA A 50 4.69 14.58 3.80
N LEU A 51 5.55 13.57 3.65
CA LEU A 51 6.22 13.28 2.37
C LEU A 51 5.22 13.00 1.26
N ILE A 52 4.24 12.13 1.51
CA ILE A 52 3.23 11.75 0.51
C ILE A 52 2.42 12.98 0.08
N ALA A 53 1.95 13.80 1.01
CA ALA A 53 1.22 15.04 0.70
C ALA A 53 2.03 15.97 -0.19
N LYS A 54 3.33 16.15 0.10
CA LYS A 54 4.25 16.95 -0.72
C LYS A 54 4.39 16.40 -2.14
N LEU A 55 4.58 15.08 -2.27
CA LEU A 55 4.76 14.43 -3.57
C LEU A 55 3.47 14.42 -4.38
N ASN A 56 2.32 14.16 -3.74
CA ASN A 56 1.01 14.22 -4.36
C ASN A 56 0.78 15.61 -5.00
N LYS A 57 0.97 16.68 -4.20
CA LYS A 57 0.84 18.05 -4.69
C LYS A 57 1.83 18.36 -5.82
N ALA A 58 3.08 17.97 -5.70
CA ALA A 58 4.09 18.21 -6.74
C ALA A 58 3.75 17.51 -8.06
N ASN A 59 3.15 16.32 -8.01
CA ASN A 59 2.70 15.61 -9.21
C ASN A 59 1.48 16.29 -9.85
N TYR A 60 0.52 16.75 -9.05
CA TYR A 60 -0.57 17.56 -9.55
C TYR A 60 -0.07 18.83 -10.23
N ASP A 61 0.76 19.62 -9.54
CA ASP A 61 1.29 20.90 -10.06
C ASP A 61 2.07 20.69 -11.37
N LYS A 62 2.88 19.63 -11.47
CA LYS A 62 3.65 19.31 -12.67
C LYS A 62 2.77 19.09 -13.91
N VAL A 63 1.60 18.51 -13.72
CA VAL A 63 0.63 18.25 -14.81
C VAL A 63 -0.26 19.48 -15.05
N ALA A 64 -0.83 20.05 -13.99
CA ALA A 64 -1.79 21.13 -14.06
C ALA A 64 -1.19 22.47 -14.54
N MET A 65 0.13 22.70 -14.32
CA MET A 65 0.81 23.89 -14.82
C MET A 65 1.17 23.84 -16.30
N ASN A 66 0.98 22.69 -16.95
CA ASN A 66 1.23 22.58 -18.40
C ASN A 66 0.01 23.12 -19.16
N SER A 67 0.21 24.17 -19.97
CA SER A 67 -0.86 24.82 -20.74
C SER A 67 -1.58 23.91 -21.75
N ASN A 68 -0.98 22.76 -22.09
CA ASN A 68 -1.56 21.77 -23.00
C ASN A 68 -2.29 20.63 -22.29
N VAL A 69 -2.42 20.71 -20.97
CA VAL A 69 -3.03 19.63 -20.17
C VAL A 69 -4.10 20.21 -19.26
N GLU A 70 -5.25 19.60 -19.30
CA GLU A 70 -6.35 19.86 -18.38
C GLU A 70 -6.52 18.68 -17.43
N VAL A 71 -6.62 18.96 -16.12
CA VAL A 71 -6.88 17.94 -15.09
C VAL A 71 -8.33 18.06 -14.65
N LEU A 72 -9.09 17.00 -14.88
CA LEU A 72 -10.49 16.93 -14.52
C LEU A 72 -10.68 15.97 -13.34
N ASP A 73 -11.27 16.48 -12.27
CA ASP A 73 -11.59 15.67 -11.08
C ASP A 73 -12.99 15.08 -11.21
N GLY A 74 -13.06 13.75 -11.30
CA GLY A 74 -14.32 13.06 -11.44
C GLY A 74 -14.18 11.59 -11.80
N LEU A 75 -15.30 10.89 -11.76
CA LEU A 75 -15.40 9.51 -12.17
C LEU A 75 -15.75 9.41 -13.65
N ALA A 76 -14.82 8.89 -14.45
CA ALA A 76 -15.02 8.70 -15.87
C ALA A 76 -15.72 7.36 -16.17
N SER A 77 -16.61 7.40 -17.17
CA SER A 77 -17.23 6.23 -17.80
C SER A 77 -17.31 6.42 -19.30
N PHE A 78 -17.17 5.36 -20.08
CA PHE A 78 -17.33 5.44 -21.52
C PHE A 78 -18.78 5.73 -21.91
N LYS A 79 -18.98 6.70 -22.80
CA LYS A 79 -20.23 6.91 -23.53
C LYS A 79 -20.19 6.16 -24.85
N ASP A 80 -19.07 6.25 -25.54
CA ASP A 80 -18.72 5.54 -26.77
C ASP A 80 -17.20 5.36 -26.86
N GLU A 81 -16.67 4.88 -27.99
CA GLU A 81 -15.25 4.59 -28.18
C GLU A 81 -14.33 5.84 -28.18
N HIS A 82 -14.88 7.03 -28.37
CA HIS A 82 -14.15 8.30 -28.40
C HIS A 82 -14.60 9.31 -27.35
N THR A 83 -15.65 9.02 -26.59
CA THR A 83 -16.26 9.94 -25.63
C THR A 83 -16.38 9.33 -24.25
N VAL A 84 -15.96 10.08 -23.24
CA VAL A 84 -16.15 9.74 -21.83
C VAL A 84 -17.06 10.75 -21.14
N ASN A 85 -17.95 10.26 -20.30
CA ASN A 85 -18.70 11.06 -19.34
C ASN A 85 -17.91 11.13 -18.04
N ILE A 86 -17.70 12.32 -17.51
CA ILE A 86 -16.97 12.55 -16.27
C ILE A 86 -17.97 13.11 -15.26
N GLN A 87 -18.28 12.32 -14.23
CA GLN A 87 -19.11 12.77 -13.11
C GLN A 87 -18.25 13.61 -12.18
N THR A 88 -18.36 14.94 -12.30
CA THR A 88 -17.68 15.92 -11.45
C THR A 88 -18.56 16.36 -10.27
N ALA A 89 -18.04 17.18 -9.38
CA ALA A 89 -18.84 17.83 -8.33
C ALA A 89 -19.92 18.78 -8.87
N ASN A 90 -19.73 19.29 -10.09
CA ASN A 90 -20.61 20.28 -10.73
C ASN A 90 -21.63 19.67 -11.72
N GLY A 91 -21.58 18.36 -11.93
CA GLY A 91 -22.44 17.65 -12.88
C GLY A 91 -21.65 16.72 -13.81
N VAL A 92 -22.26 16.30 -14.88
CA VAL A 92 -21.65 15.45 -15.90
C VAL A 92 -21.03 16.32 -17.00
N GLU A 93 -19.74 16.11 -17.25
CA GLU A 93 -19.01 16.70 -18.37
C GLU A 93 -18.72 15.64 -19.42
N GLU A 94 -18.90 15.95 -20.69
CA GLU A 94 -18.53 15.08 -21.80
C GLU A 94 -17.21 15.52 -22.42
N VAL A 95 -16.27 14.60 -22.56
CA VAL A 95 -14.96 14.85 -23.18
C VAL A 95 -14.72 13.82 -24.27
N SER A 96 -14.40 14.30 -25.47
CA SER A 96 -14.05 13.44 -26.61
C SER A 96 -12.56 13.53 -26.95
N ALA A 97 -11.98 12.41 -27.37
CA ALA A 97 -10.58 12.33 -27.76
C ALA A 97 -10.36 11.29 -28.88
N ASP A 98 -9.36 11.53 -29.72
CA ASP A 98 -8.92 10.55 -30.74
C ASP A 98 -8.36 9.27 -30.11
N ARG A 99 -7.79 9.39 -28.91
CA ARG A 99 -7.21 8.27 -28.16
C ARG A 99 -7.51 8.40 -26.68
N ILE A 100 -7.93 7.30 -26.07
CA ILE A 100 -8.21 7.22 -24.64
C ILE A 100 -7.30 6.16 -24.02
N PHE A 101 -6.56 6.54 -22.97
CA PHE A 101 -5.71 5.64 -22.20
C PHE A 101 -6.41 5.26 -20.90
N ILE A 102 -6.61 3.94 -20.69
CA ILE A 102 -7.16 3.40 -19.46
C ILE A 102 -6.02 3.10 -18.51
N ASN A 103 -5.87 3.92 -17.46
CA ASN A 103 -4.85 3.76 -16.44
C ASN A 103 -5.47 3.94 -15.05
N THR A 104 -6.47 3.14 -14.75
CA THR A 104 -7.32 3.27 -13.55
C THR A 104 -6.70 2.72 -12.27
N GLY A 105 -5.48 2.16 -12.34
CA GLY A 105 -4.76 1.62 -11.20
C GLY A 105 -5.32 0.30 -10.68
N ALA A 106 -4.99 -0.04 -9.44
CA ALA A 106 -5.43 -1.25 -8.77
C ALA A 106 -5.82 -0.97 -7.32
N LYS A 107 -6.56 -1.89 -6.72
CA LYS A 107 -6.89 -1.90 -5.30
C LYS A 107 -6.42 -3.20 -4.66
N PRO A 108 -6.13 -3.23 -3.35
CA PRO A 108 -5.85 -4.46 -2.66
C PRO A 108 -7.00 -5.47 -2.81
N PHE A 109 -6.64 -6.71 -3.12
CA PHE A 109 -7.61 -7.80 -3.11
C PHE A 109 -7.93 -8.18 -1.66
N ILE A 110 -9.22 -8.25 -1.34
CA ILE A 110 -9.71 -8.71 -0.05
C ILE A 110 -10.35 -10.08 -0.28
N PRO A 111 -9.78 -11.17 0.28
CA PRO A 111 -10.37 -12.49 0.11
C PRO A 111 -11.73 -12.58 0.80
N SER A 112 -12.61 -13.39 0.23
CA SER A 112 -13.91 -13.67 0.85
C SER A 112 -13.72 -14.71 1.97
N VAL A 113 -13.47 -14.21 3.17
CA VAL A 113 -13.34 -14.98 4.41
C VAL A 113 -14.40 -14.47 5.37
N GLU A 114 -15.12 -15.36 6.02
CA GLU A 114 -16.17 -14.99 6.98
C GLU A 114 -15.57 -14.16 8.13
N GLY A 115 -16.19 -13.01 8.45
CA GLY A 115 -15.73 -12.10 9.49
C GLY A 115 -14.53 -11.22 9.11
N LEU A 116 -14.00 -11.31 7.89
CA LEU A 116 -12.90 -10.48 7.42
C LEU A 116 -13.43 -9.14 6.89
N GLU A 117 -13.67 -8.22 7.80
CA GLU A 117 -14.12 -6.86 7.48
C GLU A 117 -13.02 -5.85 7.74
N VAL A 118 -12.63 -5.10 6.71
CA VAL A 118 -11.63 -4.03 6.84
C VAL A 118 -12.16 -2.93 7.75
N GLY A 119 -11.38 -2.58 8.78
CA GLY A 119 -11.77 -1.60 9.79
C GLY A 119 -10.69 -1.41 10.84
N LYS A 120 -11.10 -1.21 12.10
CA LYS A 120 -10.17 -0.86 13.20
C LYS A 120 -9.04 -1.88 13.45
N ARG A 121 -9.27 -3.16 13.17
CA ARG A 121 -8.34 -4.26 13.48
C ARG A 121 -7.87 -5.04 12.25
N ILE A 122 -8.55 -4.89 11.13
CA ILE A 122 -8.24 -5.58 9.87
C ILE A 122 -7.89 -4.53 8.83
N HIS A 123 -6.71 -4.64 8.27
CA HIS A 123 -6.12 -3.66 7.37
C HIS A 123 -5.74 -4.30 6.04
N THR A 124 -5.87 -3.55 4.97
CA THR A 124 -5.18 -3.83 3.71
C THR A 124 -3.77 -3.24 3.74
N SER A 125 -2.94 -3.55 2.75
CA SER A 125 -1.62 -2.91 2.59
C SER A 125 -1.70 -1.37 2.57
N GLU A 126 -2.76 -0.80 2.00
CA GLU A 126 -2.95 0.65 1.96
C GLU A 126 -3.31 1.24 3.32
N THR A 127 -4.25 0.62 4.03
CA THR A 127 -4.73 1.14 5.32
C THR A 127 -3.75 0.90 6.45
N LEU A 128 -3.00 -0.22 6.42
CA LEU A 128 -1.99 -0.54 7.41
C LEU A 128 -0.88 0.53 7.48
N MET A 129 -0.44 1.04 6.33
CA MET A 129 0.57 2.10 6.30
C MET A 129 0.12 3.41 6.94
N ASN A 130 -1.18 3.60 7.15
CA ASN A 130 -1.75 4.79 7.76
C ASN A 130 -2.18 4.60 9.23
N LEU A 131 -1.99 3.38 9.76
CA LEU A 131 -2.25 3.10 11.16
C LEU A 131 -1.30 3.94 12.04
N GLU A 132 -1.86 4.76 12.92
CA GLU A 132 -1.09 5.64 13.81
C GLU A 132 -0.73 4.94 15.13
N ASP A 133 -1.59 4.03 15.58
CA ASP A 133 -1.34 3.25 16.77
C ASP A 133 -0.29 2.17 16.46
N PHE A 134 0.77 2.12 17.26
CA PHE A 134 1.81 1.11 17.12
C PHE A 134 1.24 -0.29 17.42
N PRO A 135 1.20 -1.21 16.45
CA PRO A 135 0.71 -2.55 16.68
C PRO A 135 1.74 -3.39 17.43
N LYS A 136 1.44 -3.80 18.67
CA LYS A 136 2.30 -4.70 19.45
C LYS A 136 2.37 -6.11 18.84
N THR A 137 1.29 -6.52 18.18
CA THR A 137 1.18 -7.79 17.46
C THR A 137 0.55 -7.55 16.09
N LEU A 138 1.02 -8.25 15.08
CA LEU A 138 0.49 -8.18 13.71
C LEU A 138 0.43 -9.59 13.12
N THR A 139 -0.76 -9.98 12.67
CA THR A 139 -0.93 -11.20 11.87
C THR A 139 -1.13 -10.81 10.41
N ILE A 140 -0.35 -11.39 9.52
CA ILE A 140 -0.38 -11.14 8.07
C ILE A 140 -0.92 -12.40 7.38
N LEU A 141 -1.95 -12.21 6.55
CA LEU A 141 -2.50 -13.27 5.72
C LEU A 141 -1.86 -13.23 4.33
N GLY A 142 -1.07 -14.24 4.03
CA GLY A 142 -0.32 -14.39 2.79
C GLY A 142 1.16 -14.07 2.92
N SER A 143 2.01 -14.99 2.45
CA SER A 143 3.48 -14.89 2.43
C SER A 143 4.04 -14.49 1.06
N GLY A 144 3.26 -13.71 0.29
CA GLY A 144 3.72 -13.08 -0.95
C GLY A 144 4.60 -11.85 -0.68
N PHE A 145 5.14 -11.22 -1.73
CA PHE A 145 6.10 -10.11 -1.64
C PHE A 145 5.62 -8.96 -0.74
N ILE A 146 4.34 -8.54 -0.87
CA ILE A 146 3.78 -7.46 -0.04
C ILE A 146 3.70 -7.88 1.43
N GLY A 147 3.21 -9.08 1.71
CA GLY A 147 3.11 -9.60 3.08
C GLY A 147 4.47 -9.69 3.75
N LEU A 148 5.47 -10.19 3.03
CA LEU A 148 6.84 -10.29 3.53
C LEU A 148 7.47 -8.92 3.76
N GLU A 149 7.30 -7.94 2.84
CA GLU A 149 7.79 -6.58 3.06
C GLU A 149 7.24 -5.95 4.35
N PHE A 150 5.94 -6.10 4.60
CA PHE A 150 5.34 -5.63 5.85
C PHE A 150 5.82 -6.43 7.06
N ALA A 151 5.96 -7.75 6.94
CA ALA A 151 6.47 -8.58 8.03
C ALA A 151 7.85 -8.10 8.50
N ALA A 152 8.80 -7.89 7.59
CA ALA A 152 10.13 -7.37 7.92
C ALA A 152 10.06 -5.96 8.52
N THR A 153 9.28 -5.07 7.92
CA THR A 153 9.14 -3.67 8.35
C THR A 153 8.61 -3.59 9.78
N TYR A 154 7.52 -4.28 10.08
CA TYR A 154 6.91 -4.23 11.41
C TYR A 154 7.73 -4.99 12.48
N ALA A 155 8.36 -6.12 12.12
CA ALA A 155 9.28 -6.81 13.02
C ALA A 155 10.44 -5.89 13.45
N LYS A 156 11.03 -5.12 12.52
CA LYS A 156 12.09 -4.15 12.81
C LYS A 156 11.63 -2.96 13.65
N PHE A 157 10.36 -2.56 13.57
CA PHE A 157 9.77 -1.61 14.52
C PHE A 157 9.58 -2.19 15.93
N GLY A 158 9.66 -3.52 16.08
CA GLY A 158 9.49 -4.22 17.36
C GLY A 158 8.10 -4.83 17.56
N THR A 159 7.31 -4.95 16.52
CA THR A 159 6.03 -5.67 16.51
C THR A 159 6.29 -7.19 16.50
N LYS A 160 5.54 -7.96 17.31
CA LYS A 160 5.52 -9.43 17.17
C LYS A 160 4.70 -9.78 15.93
N VAL A 161 5.36 -10.35 14.90
CA VAL A 161 4.72 -10.64 13.61
C VAL A 161 4.55 -12.13 13.40
N THR A 162 3.34 -12.54 12.99
CA THR A 162 3.02 -13.89 12.54
C THR A 162 2.47 -13.84 11.12
N VAL A 163 3.04 -14.60 10.21
CA VAL A 163 2.57 -14.73 8.81
C VAL A 163 1.87 -16.08 8.67
N ILE A 164 0.63 -16.05 8.17
CA ILE A 164 -0.18 -17.25 7.93
C ILE A 164 -0.40 -17.39 6.43
N ASP A 165 -0.14 -18.58 5.89
CA ASP A 165 -0.40 -18.87 4.48
C ASP A 165 -0.95 -20.29 4.32
N LYS A 166 -1.84 -20.48 3.35
CA LYS A 166 -2.31 -21.80 2.93
C LYS A 166 -1.26 -22.58 2.11
N ALA A 167 -0.29 -21.89 1.52
CA ALA A 167 0.84 -22.54 0.86
C ALA A 167 1.74 -23.23 1.88
N GLU A 168 2.45 -24.29 1.48
CA GLU A 168 3.36 -25.06 2.33
C GLU A 168 4.70 -24.36 2.56
N LYS A 169 5.01 -23.32 1.80
CA LYS A 169 6.23 -22.50 1.90
C LYS A 169 5.97 -21.07 1.47
N LEU A 170 6.80 -20.14 1.95
CA LEU A 170 6.77 -18.77 1.42
C LEU A 170 7.30 -18.73 -0.02
N LEU A 171 6.89 -17.70 -0.77
CA LEU A 171 7.32 -17.48 -2.15
C LEU A 171 7.22 -18.76 -3.00
N ALA A 172 6.08 -19.45 -2.97
CA ALA A 172 5.88 -20.77 -3.55
C ALA A 172 6.17 -20.87 -5.06
N ARG A 173 6.36 -19.74 -5.74
CA ARG A 173 6.69 -19.66 -7.18
C ARG A 173 8.18 -19.43 -7.45
N GLU A 174 8.97 -19.19 -6.39
CA GLU A 174 10.41 -18.97 -6.49
C GLU A 174 11.18 -20.26 -6.28
N ASP A 175 12.46 -20.28 -6.67
CA ASP A 175 13.36 -21.40 -6.47
C ASP A 175 13.53 -21.71 -4.97
N ASP A 176 13.67 -22.98 -4.63
CA ASP A 176 13.67 -23.45 -3.23
C ASP A 176 14.81 -22.86 -2.42
N ASP A 177 15.99 -22.71 -2.98
CA ASP A 177 17.16 -22.14 -2.31
C ASP A 177 16.95 -20.65 -2.00
N VAL A 178 16.33 -19.89 -2.91
CA VAL A 178 15.95 -18.49 -2.71
C VAL A 178 14.87 -18.38 -1.63
N ALA A 179 13.81 -19.18 -1.72
CA ALA A 179 12.71 -19.18 -0.74
C ALA A 179 13.24 -19.55 0.67
N ASN A 180 14.12 -20.54 0.77
CA ASN A 180 14.74 -20.95 2.05
C ASN A 180 15.66 -19.87 2.61
N ALA A 181 16.49 -19.22 1.80
CA ALA A 181 17.35 -18.12 2.26
C ALA A 181 16.53 -16.94 2.81
N VAL A 182 15.44 -16.59 2.14
CA VAL A 182 14.49 -15.57 2.63
C VAL A 182 13.85 -16.02 3.93
N PHE A 183 13.35 -17.25 4.02
CA PHE A 183 12.72 -17.79 5.23
C PHE A 183 13.64 -17.70 6.45
N GLU A 184 14.88 -18.16 6.33
CA GLU A 184 15.85 -18.09 7.43
C GLU A 184 16.16 -16.63 7.83
N SER A 185 16.24 -15.71 6.87
CA SER A 185 16.42 -14.29 7.14
C SER A 185 15.26 -13.70 7.97
N TYR A 186 14.03 -14.09 7.69
CA TYR A 186 12.86 -13.62 8.44
C TYR A 186 12.74 -14.25 9.83
N LYS A 187 13.14 -15.50 9.99
CA LYS A 187 13.26 -16.12 11.31
C LYS A 187 14.26 -15.38 12.21
N LEU A 188 15.38 -14.93 11.67
CA LEU A 188 16.34 -14.10 12.39
C LEU A 188 15.76 -12.75 12.83
N LEU A 189 14.77 -12.22 12.12
CA LEU A 189 14.00 -11.03 12.52
C LEU A 189 12.93 -11.34 13.58
N GLY A 190 12.75 -12.60 13.96
CA GLY A 190 11.71 -13.02 14.91
C GLY A 190 10.32 -13.15 14.32
N VAL A 191 10.18 -13.24 12.99
CA VAL A 191 8.89 -13.46 12.33
C VAL A 191 8.52 -14.94 12.45
N GLU A 192 7.30 -15.20 12.93
CA GLU A 192 6.72 -16.55 13.01
C GLU A 192 5.94 -16.85 11.72
N PHE A 193 6.01 -18.10 11.23
CA PHE A 193 5.28 -18.56 10.05
C PHE A 193 4.40 -19.75 10.36
N ILE A 194 3.18 -19.74 9.84
CA ILE A 194 2.22 -20.85 9.89
C ILE A 194 1.81 -21.15 8.45
N PHE A 195 2.32 -22.26 7.92
CA PHE A 195 2.02 -22.71 6.55
C PHE A 195 0.95 -23.81 6.55
N GLY A 196 0.36 -24.09 5.38
CA GLY A 196 -0.68 -25.10 5.20
C GLY A 196 -1.97 -24.78 5.96
N ALA A 197 -2.15 -23.53 6.40
CA ALA A 197 -3.28 -23.11 7.21
C ALA A 197 -4.38 -22.48 6.35
N ASP A 198 -5.59 -23.09 6.37
CA ASP A 198 -6.77 -22.52 5.74
C ASP A 198 -7.45 -21.56 6.73
N THR A 199 -7.55 -20.30 6.33
CA THR A 199 -8.17 -19.26 7.16
C THR A 199 -9.67 -19.24 6.94
N LYS A 200 -10.43 -19.45 8.00
CA LYS A 200 -11.89 -19.45 8.01
C LYS A 200 -12.41 -18.38 8.94
#